data_1804aa49ff852b39be5c0f6e3348473b
#
_entry.id   1804aa49ff852b39be5c0f6e3348473b
#
_cell.length_a   1.000
_cell.length_b   1.000
_cell.length_c   1.000
_cell.angle_alpha   90.00
_cell.angle_beta   90.00
_cell.angle_gamma   90.00
#
_symmetry.space_group_name_H-M   'P 1'
#
loop_
_entity.id
_entity.type
_entity.pdbx_description
1 polymer ?
#
loop_
_entity_poly.entity_id
_entity_poly.type
_entity_poly.pdbx_seq_one_letter_code
_entity_poly.pdbx_strand_id
1 'polypeptide(L)'
;MLNSELLKFGAVNLDNVTVIHLDGDFDSVLTLLQGQVTSDCTQITNQFGQISSLCDEKGFVLCNFEIIFDKNRWLIIIEKSSKGIFLEEISKFLPFYKVSVALLDLKVTGVTRNKDENILSNEHIIFQSDEALLSLIIANDKKIKSDLELIDWAFNRKLLGDHQINFNEKGKYRPHELGQHITRVSFKKGCFKGQEIIARMEYLGKLKKETRLIVYKNKEEVSEFTIIGKTYQYKDKFFSSCLGNTNSFL
;
A
#
# COMPACT_ATOMS: atom_id res chain seq x y z
N MET A 1 -8.26 -14.09 15.24
CA MET A 1 -9.27 -13.51 16.16
C MET A 1 -8.78 -12.35 17.04
N LEU A 2 -7.50 -12.02 17.10
CA LEU A 2 -7.01 -10.85 17.89
C LEU A 2 -7.16 -9.49 17.18
N ASN A 3 -7.47 -9.47 15.90
CA ASN A 3 -7.32 -8.25 15.09
C ASN A 3 -8.57 -7.38 15.02
N SER A 4 -9.77 -7.95 15.04
CA SER A 4 -11.02 -7.18 14.86
C SER A 4 -11.34 -6.23 16.02
N GLU A 5 -11.02 -6.63 17.25
CA GLU A 5 -11.25 -5.78 18.46
C GLU A 5 -10.28 -4.58 18.54
N LEU A 6 -9.16 -4.62 17.79
CA LEU A 6 -8.15 -3.56 17.78
C LEU A 6 -8.33 -2.61 16.60
N LEU A 7 -9.12 -2.99 15.58
CA LEU A 7 -9.42 -2.12 14.44
C LEU A 7 -10.18 -0.88 14.91
N LYS A 8 -9.77 0.25 14.40
CA LYS A 8 -10.43 1.53 14.65
C LYS A 8 -11.19 1.97 13.41
N PHE A 9 -12.50 2.04 13.53
CA PHE A 9 -13.39 2.43 12.46
C PHE A 9 -13.61 3.95 12.46
N GLY A 10 -13.65 4.55 11.28
CA GLY A 10 -13.83 5.98 11.10
C GLY A 10 -13.00 6.54 9.95
N ALA A 11 -12.92 7.86 9.89
CA ALA A 11 -12.26 8.60 8.83
C ALA A 11 -11.02 9.36 9.36
N VAL A 12 -10.00 9.51 8.50
CA VAL A 12 -8.80 10.29 8.79
C VAL A 12 -8.35 11.06 7.56
N ASN A 13 -7.99 12.34 7.72
CA ASN A 13 -7.37 13.12 6.64
C ASN A 13 -5.90 12.71 6.47
N LEU A 14 -5.54 12.24 5.29
CA LEU A 14 -4.19 11.78 4.96
C LEU A 14 -3.31 12.95 4.50
N ASP A 15 -2.95 13.83 5.42
CA ASP A 15 -2.15 15.03 5.10
C ASP A 15 -0.68 14.70 4.74
N ASN A 16 -0.24 13.47 4.93
CA ASN A 16 1.10 12.97 4.60
C ASN A 16 1.24 12.42 3.17
N VAL A 17 0.14 12.34 2.40
CA VAL A 17 0.16 11.86 1.01
C VAL A 17 0.08 12.99 0.00
N THR A 18 0.39 12.68 -1.24
CA THR A 18 0.18 13.52 -2.42
C THR A 18 -0.57 12.73 -3.48
N VAL A 19 -1.28 13.45 -4.36
CA VAL A 19 -2.02 12.86 -5.47
C VAL A 19 -1.28 13.17 -6.77
N ILE A 20 -0.94 12.12 -7.51
CA ILE A 20 -0.30 12.20 -8.82
C ILE A 20 -1.35 11.76 -9.85
N HIS A 21 -1.61 12.58 -10.85
CA HIS A 21 -2.40 12.25 -12.02
C HIS A 21 -1.47 11.77 -13.14
N LEU A 22 -1.76 10.59 -13.67
CA LEU A 22 -1.17 10.11 -14.91
C LEU A 22 -2.13 10.48 -16.05
N ASP A 23 -1.75 11.48 -16.83
CA ASP A 23 -2.57 12.06 -17.89
C ASP A 23 -2.19 11.47 -19.25
N GLY A 24 -3.15 10.83 -19.90
CA GLY A 24 -3.03 10.13 -21.16
C GLY A 24 -4.35 9.42 -21.50
N ASP A 25 -4.43 8.77 -22.66
CA ASP A 25 -5.58 7.94 -22.92
C ASP A 25 -5.64 6.74 -21.95
N PHE A 26 -6.84 6.21 -21.72
CA PHE A 26 -7.10 5.18 -20.72
C PHE A 26 -6.20 3.96 -20.89
N ASP A 27 -6.11 3.43 -22.13
CA ASP A 27 -5.39 2.18 -22.43
C ASP A 27 -3.87 2.38 -22.32
N SER A 28 -3.37 3.54 -22.72
CA SER A 28 -1.94 3.89 -22.59
C SER A 28 -1.52 3.94 -21.13
N VAL A 29 -2.28 4.61 -20.27
CA VAL A 29 -1.99 4.66 -18.84
C VAL A 29 -2.14 3.28 -18.19
N LEU A 30 -3.19 2.54 -18.52
CA LEU A 30 -3.38 1.17 -18.05
C LEU A 30 -2.20 0.27 -18.45
N THR A 31 -1.75 0.33 -19.69
CA THR A 31 -0.63 -0.50 -20.19
C THR A 31 0.68 -0.11 -19.50
N LEU A 32 0.94 1.18 -19.31
CA LEU A 32 2.07 1.67 -18.54
C LEU A 32 2.05 1.10 -17.11
N LEU A 33 0.94 1.26 -16.39
CA LEU A 33 0.79 0.76 -15.03
C LEU A 33 0.94 -0.76 -14.97
N GLN A 34 0.29 -1.50 -15.89
CA GLN A 34 0.42 -2.96 -15.94
C GLN A 34 1.88 -3.43 -16.09
N GLY A 35 2.71 -2.71 -16.83
CA GLY A 35 4.11 -3.05 -17.01
C GLY A 35 5.03 -2.65 -15.86
N GLN A 36 4.61 -1.76 -14.97
CA GLN A 36 5.49 -1.18 -13.95
C GLN A 36 5.12 -1.57 -12.51
N VAL A 37 3.84 -1.74 -12.20
CA VAL A 37 3.38 -1.94 -10.82
C VAL A 37 3.01 -3.39 -10.53
N THR A 38 2.99 -3.77 -9.27
CA THR A 38 2.80 -5.17 -8.87
C THR A 38 1.35 -5.64 -8.88
N SER A 39 0.37 -4.75 -8.70
CA SER A 39 -1.06 -5.09 -8.71
C SER A 39 -1.64 -5.17 -10.13
N ASP A 40 -2.79 -5.81 -10.28
CA ASP A 40 -3.49 -5.92 -11.56
C ASP A 40 -4.42 -4.72 -11.78
N CYS A 41 -3.95 -3.73 -12.51
CA CYS A 41 -4.70 -2.50 -12.78
C CYS A 41 -5.95 -2.71 -13.65
N THR A 42 -6.11 -3.87 -14.31
CA THR A 42 -7.35 -4.18 -15.07
C THR A 42 -8.56 -4.40 -14.15
N GLN A 43 -8.31 -4.65 -12.86
CA GLN A 43 -9.36 -4.81 -11.85
C GLN A 43 -9.83 -3.47 -11.24
N ILE A 44 -9.19 -2.36 -11.59
CA ILE A 44 -9.54 -1.04 -11.08
C ILE A 44 -10.79 -0.52 -11.80
N THR A 45 -11.74 -0.02 -11.02
CA THR A 45 -12.98 0.59 -11.50
C THR A 45 -13.19 1.95 -10.81
N ASN A 46 -14.30 2.62 -11.12
CA ASN A 46 -14.66 3.86 -10.41
C ASN A 46 -14.87 3.69 -8.90
N GLN A 47 -15.11 2.47 -8.43
CA GLN A 47 -15.37 2.19 -7.00
C GLN A 47 -14.25 1.35 -6.36
N PHE A 48 -13.53 0.56 -7.15
CA PHE A 48 -12.47 -0.30 -6.66
C PHE A 48 -11.12 0.19 -7.17
N GLY A 49 -10.27 0.62 -6.25
CA GLY A 49 -8.85 0.86 -6.47
C GLY A 49 -8.02 -0.35 -6.06
N GLN A 50 -6.71 -0.16 -6.01
CA GLN A 50 -5.79 -1.20 -5.54
C GLN A 50 -4.63 -0.60 -4.76
N ILE A 51 -4.19 -1.30 -3.72
CA ILE A 51 -2.88 -1.11 -3.13
C ILE A 51 -1.83 -1.76 -4.03
N SER A 52 -0.70 -1.08 -4.23
CA SER A 52 0.36 -1.54 -5.14
C SER A 52 1.75 -1.19 -4.64
N SER A 53 2.74 -1.76 -5.29
CA SER A 53 4.15 -1.46 -5.06
C SER A 53 4.87 -1.27 -6.39
N LEU A 54 5.90 -0.43 -6.38
CA LEU A 54 6.89 -0.36 -7.45
C LEU A 54 8.14 -1.10 -6.99
N CYS A 55 8.66 -1.97 -7.85
CA CYS A 55 9.88 -2.73 -7.57
C CYS A 55 11.00 -2.38 -8.57
N ASP A 56 12.24 -2.66 -8.18
CA ASP A 56 13.37 -2.68 -9.11
C ASP A 56 13.40 -3.99 -9.91
N GLU A 57 14.36 -4.10 -10.83
CA GLU A 57 14.54 -5.30 -11.67
C GLU A 57 14.92 -6.55 -10.86
N LYS A 58 15.42 -6.39 -9.63
CA LYS A 58 15.78 -7.47 -8.70
C LYS A 58 14.60 -7.83 -7.77
N GLY A 59 13.44 -7.21 -7.97
CA GLY A 59 12.23 -7.43 -7.20
C GLY A 59 12.23 -6.81 -5.81
N PHE A 60 13.11 -5.86 -5.51
CA PHE A 60 13.07 -5.13 -4.25
C PHE A 60 12.05 -4.00 -4.31
N VAL A 61 11.25 -3.84 -3.26
CA VAL A 61 10.24 -2.79 -3.16
C VAL A 61 10.90 -1.42 -3.03
N LEU A 62 10.56 -0.51 -3.94
CA LEU A 62 11.04 0.87 -3.97
C LEU A 62 10.09 1.82 -3.24
N CYS A 63 8.79 1.67 -3.45
CA CYS A 63 7.75 2.43 -2.76
C CYS A 63 6.40 1.70 -2.80
N ASN A 64 5.52 2.08 -1.88
CA ASN A 64 4.14 1.62 -1.78
C ASN A 64 3.18 2.79 -2.06
N PHE A 65 2.05 2.52 -2.68
CA PHE A 65 1.04 3.52 -3.04
C PHE A 65 -0.30 2.85 -3.32
N GLU A 66 -1.33 3.66 -3.50
CA GLU A 66 -2.66 3.27 -3.96
C GLU A 66 -2.90 3.78 -5.37
N ILE A 67 -3.66 3.02 -6.16
CA ILE A 67 -4.09 3.38 -7.51
C ILE A 67 -5.61 3.39 -7.53
N ILE A 68 -6.19 4.49 -7.98
CA ILE A 68 -7.63 4.62 -8.18
C ILE A 68 -7.93 5.22 -9.54
N PHE A 69 -9.14 4.97 -10.03
CA PHE A 69 -9.70 5.63 -11.21
C PHE A 69 -10.88 6.48 -10.77
N ASP A 70 -10.74 7.81 -10.84
CA ASP A 70 -11.74 8.78 -10.39
C ASP A 70 -12.03 9.81 -11.48
N LYS A 71 -13.29 9.94 -11.88
CA LYS A 71 -13.75 10.94 -12.87
C LYS A 71 -12.90 10.93 -14.14
N ASN A 72 -12.70 9.75 -14.70
CA ASN A 72 -11.87 9.49 -15.88
C ASN A 72 -10.38 9.87 -15.72
N ARG A 73 -9.86 9.82 -14.49
CA ARG A 73 -8.45 10.09 -14.19
C ARG A 73 -7.81 8.92 -13.45
N TRP A 74 -6.63 8.54 -13.89
CA TRP A 74 -5.77 7.63 -13.15
C TRP A 74 -5.01 8.40 -12.09
N LEU A 75 -5.26 8.10 -10.82
CA LEU A 75 -4.66 8.77 -9.68
C LEU A 75 -3.80 7.80 -8.88
N ILE A 76 -2.59 8.25 -8.56
CA ILE A 76 -1.68 7.56 -7.64
C ILE A 76 -1.68 8.34 -6.33
N ILE A 77 -2.01 7.68 -5.24
CA ILE A 77 -1.95 8.25 -3.89
C ILE A 77 -0.71 7.68 -3.20
N ILE A 78 0.24 8.52 -2.87
CA ILE A 78 1.55 8.10 -2.38
C ILE A 78 2.02 9.01 -1.25
N GLU A 79 2.76 8.46 -0.29
CA GLU A 79 3.43 9.28 0.73
C GLU A 79 4.34 10.33 0.11
N LYS A 80 4.29 11.57 0.62
CA LYS A 80 5.09 12.71 0.13
C LYS A 80 6.58 12.41 0.09
N SER A 81 7.07 11.65 1.07
CA SER A 81 8.47 11.20 1.15
C SER A 81 8.89 10.29 0.00
N SER A 82 7.98 9.46 -0.52
CA SER A 82 8.23 8.46 -1.57
C SER A 82 7.90 8.97 -2.98
N LYS A 83 7.26 10.15 -3.11
CA LYS A 83 6.87 10.75 -4.39
C LYS A 83 8.03 10.80 -5.39
N GLY A 84 9.21 11.27 -4.94
CA GLY A 84 10.38 11.42 -5.81
C GLY A 84 10.84 10.10 -6.41
N ILE A 85 10.78 9.02 -5.62
CA ILE A 85 11.14 7.66 -6.08
C ILE A 85 10.19 7.21 -7.20
N PHE A 86 8.88 7.36 -6.98
CA PHE A 86 7.88 6.99 -7.98
C PHE A 86 8.06 7.75 -9.27
N LEU A 87 8.22 9.09 -9.19
CA LEU A 87 8.38 9.94 -10.36
C LEU A 87 9.66 9.62 -11.14
N GLU A 88 10.78 9.40 -10.46
CA GLU A 88 12.05 9.02 -11.08
C GLU A 88 11.94 7.71 -11.87
N GLU A 89 11.30 6.70 -11.29
CA GLU A 89 11.16 5.39 -11.92
C GLU A 89 10.16 5.39 -13.08
N ILE A 90 9.00 6.04 -12.92
CA ILE A 90 7.96 6.02 -13.95
C ILE A 90 8.32 6.92 -15.14
N SER A 91 9.05 8.03 -14.91
CA SER A 91 9.43 8.99 -15.96
C SER A 91 10.19 8.36 -17.13
N LYS A 92 10.94 7.29 -16.88
CA LYS A 92 11.69 6.53 -17.88
C LYS A 92 10.77 5.93 -18.98
N PHE A 93 9.51 5.73 -18.65
CA PHE A 93 8.54 5.04 -19.51
C PHE A 93 7.47 5.97 -20.10
N LEU A 94 7.21 7.13 -19.48
CA LEU A 94 6.17 8.06 -19.90
C LEU A 94 6.17 8.40 -21.40
N PRO A 95 7.33 8.69 -22.05
CA PRO A 95 7.35 9.03 -23.48
C PRO A 95 6.88 7.90 -24.37
N PHE A 96 7.15 6.64 -24.00
CA PHE A 96 6.78 5.47 -24.81
C PHE A 96 5.26 5.25 -24.85
N TYR A 97 4.56 5.67 -23.76
CA TYR A 97 3.12 5.53 -23.64
C TYR A 97 2.36 6.84 -23.89
N LYS A 98 3.06 7.93 -24.25
CA LYS A 98 2.46 9.27 -24.41
C LYS A 98 1.66 9.71 -23.20
N VAL A 99 2.16 9.40 -22.00
CA VAL A 99 1.57 9.77 -20.71
C VAL A 99 2.36 10.92 -20.13
N SER A 100 1.67 11.85 -19.50
CA SER A 100 2.28 12.92 -18.71
C SER A 100 1.90 12.80 -17.24
N VAL A 101 2.57 13.58 -16.37
CA VAL A 101 2.35 13.55 -14.93
C VAL A 101 2.01 14.93 -14.43
N ALA A 102 0.94 15.04 -13.64
CA ALA A 102 0.57 16.26 -12.93
C ALA A 102 0.39 15.99 -11.44
N LEU A 103 0.86 16.90 -10.59
CA LEU A 103 0.56 16.89 -9.17
C LEU A 103 -0.75 17.63 -8.94
N LEU A 104 -1.70 17.01 -8.27
CA LEU A 104 -2.99 17.61 -7.96
C LEU A 104 -3.07 18.00 -6.49
N ASP A 105 -3.55 19.23 -6.21
CA ASP A 105 -3.87 19.66 -4.86
C ASP A 105 -5.26 19.15 -4.45
N LEU A 106 -5.34 17.86 -4.22
CA LEU A 106 -6.55 17.19 -3.77
C LEU A 106 -6.35 16.72 -2.32
N LYS A 107 -7.43 16.77 -1.55
CA LYS A 107 -7.47 16.23 -0.19
C LYS A 107 -7.85 14.76 -0.25
N VAL A 108 -7.14 13.95 0.50
CA VAL A 108 -7.37 12.51 0.59
C VAL A 108 -7.81 12.18 2.00
N THR A 109 -8.93 11.48 2.12
CA THR A 109 -9.41 10.94 3.39
C THR A 109 -9.38 9.42 3.31
N GLY A 110 -8.69 8.78 4.23
CA GLY A 110 -8.75 7.33 4.44
C GLY A 110 -9.95 6.99 5.32
N VAL A 111 -10.67 5.94 4.97
CA VAL A 111 -11.83 5.46 5.75
C VAL A 111 -11.66 3.98 6.05
N THR A 112 -11.76 3.62 7.32
CA THR A 112 -11.87 2.22 7.75
C THR A 112 -13.31 1.94 8.13
N ARG A 113 -13.93 0.96 7.45
CA ARG A 113 -15.31 0.52 7.70
C ARG A 113 -15.36 -0.94 8.09
N ASN A 114 -16.41 -1.29 8.83
CA ASN A 114 -16.78 -2.69 8.95
C ASN A 114 -17.17 -3.23 7.56
N LYS A 115 -16.88 -4.49 7.28
CA LYS A 115 -17.17 -5.14 5.99
C LYS A 115 -18.62 -5.01 5.55
N ASP A 116 -19.56 -5.04 6.49
CA ASP A 116 -21.01 -5.04 6.22
C ASP A 116 -21.62 -3.62 6.14
N GLU A 117 -20.79 -2.57 6.30
CA GLU A 117 -21.29 -1.20 6.21
C GLU A 117 -21.42 -0.74 4.75
N ASN A 118 -22.41 0.12 4.51
CA ASN A 118 -22.64 0.73 3.21
C ASN A 118 -21.48 1.65 2.81
N ILE A 119 -21.02 1.49 1.57
CA ILE A 119 -19.97 2.30 0.96
C ILE A 119 -20.62 3.50 0.28
N LEU A 120 -20.06 4.69 0.47
CA LEU A 120 -20.53 5.89 -0.19
C LEU A 120 -20.11 5.87 -1.67
N SER A 121 -20.92 6.51 -2.53
CA SER A 121 -20.70 6.53 -3.98
C SER A 121 -19.38 7.21 -4.42
N ASN A 122 -18.77 7.99 -3.55
CA ASN A 122 -17.50 8.69 -3.76
C ASN A 122 -16.32 8.04 -3.02
N GLU A 123 -16.51 6.84 -2.47
CA GLU A 123 -15.44 6.06 -1.88
C GLU A 123 -14.85 5.09 -2.89
N HIS A 124 -13.51 4.99 -2.88
CA HIS A 124 -12.75 4.00 -3.64
C HIS A 124 -12.21 2.95 -2.68
N ILE A 125 -12.73 1.75 -2.72
CA ILE A 125 -12.23 0.62 -1.92
C ILE A 125 -10.84 0.26 -2.44
N ILE A 126 -9.82 0.32 -1.58
CA ILE A 126 -8.44 -0.03 -1.93
C ILE A 126 -7.99 -1.35 -1.34
N PHE A 127 -8.68 -1.84 -0.31
CA PHE A 127 -8.40 -3.11 0.33
C PHE A 127 -9.64 -3.66 1.02
N GLN A 128 -9.84 -4.97 0.93
CA GLN A 128 -10.94 -5.68 1.57
C GLN A 128 -10.42 -6.94 2.26
N SER A 129 -10.85 -7.14 3.50
CA SER A 129 -10.63 -8.35 4.28
C SER A 129 -11.96 -8.93 4.76
N ASP A 130 -11.90 -10.03 5.53
CA ASP A 130 -13.09 -10.58 6.19
C ASP A 130 -13.59 -9.71 7.34
N GLU A 131 -12.80 -8.77 7.82
CA GLU A 131 -13.07 -7.97 9.00
C GLU A 131 -13.39 -6.50 8.66
N ALA A 132 -12.73 -5.93 7.66
CA ALA A 132 -12.83 -4.51 7.36
C ALA A 132 -12.58 -4.18 5.89
N LEU A 133 -13.07 -2.99 5.51
CA LEU A 133 -12.77 -2.31 4.25
C LEU A 133 -11.89 -1.08 4.53
N LEU A 134 -10.87 -0.90 3.70
CA LEU A 134 -10.12 0.35 3.60
C LEU A 134 -10.51 1.03 2.31
N SER A 135 -10.93 2.28 2.39
CA SER A 135 -11.30 3.09 1.24
C SER A 135 -10.69 4.50 1.29
N LEU A 136 -10.69 5.17 0.15
CA LEU A 136 -10.23 6.54 -0.01
C LEU A 136 -11.37 7.40 -0.55
N ILE A 137 -11.47 8.63 -0.03
CA ILE A 137 -12.31 9.69 -0.58
C ILE A 137 -11.40 10.80 -1.07
N ILE A 138 -11.61 11.24 -2.31
CA ILE A 138 -10.85 12.32 -2.94
C ILE A 138 -11.74 13.55 -3.07
N ALA A 139 -11.29 14.70 -2.54
CA ALA A 139 -12.04 15.96 -2.58
C ALA A 139 -11.15 17.15 -2.92
N ASN A 140 -11.74 18.18 -3.58
CA ASN A 140 -11.02 19.42 -3.90
C ASN A 140 -10.77 20.28 -2.64
N ASP A 141 -11.82 20.59 -1.86
CA ASP A 141 -11.76 21.65 -0.85
C ASP A 141 -12.26 21.28 0.54
N LYS A 142 -12.88 20.11 0.74
CA LYS A 142 -13.41 19.72 2.05
C LYS A 142 -12.60 18.63 2.71
N LYS A 143 -11.95 18.95 3.83
CA LYS A 143 -11.59 17.94 4.81
C LYS A 143 -12.86 17.34 5.40
N ILE A 144 -12.98 16.04 5.35
CA ILE A 144 -14.03 15.32 6.05
C ILE A 144 -13.70 15.38 7.55
N LYS A 145 -14.73 15.40 8.41
CA LYS A 145 -14.51 15.30 9.85
C LYS A 145 -13.70 14.04 10.13
N SER A 146 -12.56 14.21 10.77
CA SER A 146 -11.67 13.12 11.12
C SER A 146 -12.04 12.61 12.51
N ASP A 147 -12.29 11.31 12.61
CA ASP A 147 -12.56 10.60 13.87
C ASP A 147 -11.32 9.84 14.34
N LEU A 148 -10.34 9.66 13.45
CA LEU A 148 -9.09 8.92 13.66
C LEU A 148 -7.88 9.82 13.44
N GLU A 149 -6.74 9.37 13.94
CA GLU A 149 -5.42 9.94 13.67
C GLU A 149 -4.68 9.16 12.56
N LEU A 150 -3.68 9.79 11.93
CA LEU A 150 -2.84 9.13 10.92
C LEU A 150 -2.19 7.83 11.42
N ILE A 151 -1.86 7.79 12.70
CA ILE A 151 -1.26 6.60 13.30
C ILE A 151 -2.26 5.45 13.40
N ASP A 152 -3.55 5.74 13.60
CA ASP A 152 -4.61 4.72 13.63
C ASP A 152 -4.81 4.09 12.25
N TRP A 153 -4.77 4.91 11.18
CA TRP A 153 -4.80 4.43 9.80
C TRP A 153 -3.64 3.49 9.49
N ALA A 154 -2.42 3.90 9.84
CA ALA A 154 -1.24 3.07 9.66
C ALA A 154 -1.31 1.77 10.47
N PHE A 155 -1.90 1.82 11.67
CA PHE A 155 -2.10 0.66 12.52
C PHE A 155 -3.14 -0.31 11.95
N ASN A 156 -4.28 0.18 11.49
CA ASN A 156 -5.29 -0.64 10.82
C ASN A 156 -4.69 -1.40 9.62
N ARG A 157 -3.87 -0.73 8.81
CA ARG A 157 -3.17 -1.39 7.68
C ARG A 157 -2.29 -2.55 8.15
N LYS A 158 -1.52 -2.35 9.23
CA LYS A 158 -0.69 -3.41 9.82
C LYS A 158 -1.50 -4.59 10.36
N LEU A 159 -2.61 -4.30 11.05
CA LEU A 159 -3.55 -5.33 11.53
C LEU A 159 -4.12 -6.17 10.38
N LEU A 160 -4.34 -5.55 9.23
CA LEU A 160 -4.85 -6.18 8.02
C LEU A 160 -3.74 -6.81 7.14
N GLY A 161 -2.50 -6.85 7.62
CA GLY A 161 -1.37 -7.49 6.94
C GLY A 161 -0.72 -6.65 5.83
N ASP A 162 -1.08 -5.37 5.70
CA ASP A 162 -0.44 -4.46 4.77
C ASP A 162 0.77 -3.76 5.42
N HIS A 163 1.92 -4.42 5.38
CA HIS A 163 3.17 -3.92 5.93
C HIS A 163 3.90 -3.05 4.91
N GLN A 164 3.75 -1.74 5.05
CA GLN A 164 4.38 -0.76 4.16
C GLN A 164 5.80 -0.42 4.61
N ILE A 165 6.68 -0.20 3.63
CA ILE A 165 8.02 0.34 3.88
C ILE A 165 7.95 1.87 4.01
N ASN A 166 8.89 2.43 4.78
CA ASN A 166 9.17 3.87 4.78
C ASN A 166 10.26 4.23 3.75
N PHE A 167 10.49 5.52 3.57
CA PHE A 167 11.49 6.03 2.62
C PHE A 167 12.91 5.44 2.82
N ASN A 168 13.35 5.24 4.06
CA ASN A 168 14.69 4.73 4.37
C ASN A 168 14.84 3.22 4.12
N GLU A 169 13.73 2.54 3.87
CA GLU A 169 13.67 1.10 3.60
C GLU A 169 13.60 0.76 2.11
N LYS A 170 13.61 1.77 1.24
CA LYS A 170 13.66 1.66 -0.22
C LYS A 170 14.72 0.65 -0.66
N GLY A 171 14.34 -0.33 -1.46
CA GLY A 171 15.25 -1.29 -2.09
C GLY A 171 15.88 -2.31 -1.15
N LYS A 172 15.36 -2.47 0.09
CA LYS A 172 15.92 -3.40 1.08
C LYS A 172 15.20 -4.74 1.15
N TYR A 173 13.90 -4.77 0.84
CA TYR A 173 13.04 -5.94 1.04
C TYR A 173 12.27 -6.29 -0.22
N ARG A 174 11.96 -7.56 -0.39
CA ARG A 174 11.07 -8.05 -1.44
C ARG A 174 9.64 -8.20 -0.93
N PRO A 175 8.63 -8.22 -1.81
CA PRO A 175 7.22 -8.35 -1.43
C PRO A 175 6.95 -9.53 -0.49
N HIS A 176 7.61 -10.67 -0.70
CA HIS A 176 7.46 -11.86 0.13
C HIS A 176 7.93 -11.65 1.57
N GLU A 177 9.05 -10.98 1.75
CA GLU A 177 9.59 -10.68 3.08
C GLU A 177 8.66 -9.75 3.87
N LEU A 178 7.90 -8.90 3.17
CA LEU A 178 6.95 -7.94 3.74
C LEU A 178 5.51 -8.48 3.84
N GLY A 179 5.24 -9.71 3.40
CA GLY A 179 3.87 -10.20 3.27
C GLY A 179 3.06 -9.56 2.13
N GLN A 180 3.67 -8.63 1.38
CA GLN A 180 3.02 -7.88 0.29
C GLN A 180 2.70 -8.75 -0.94
N HIS A 181 3.30 -9.93 -1.07
CA HIS A 181 2.96 -10.90 -2.12
C HIS A 181 1.49 -11.35 -2.03
N ILE A 182 0.88 -11.31 -0.83
CA ILE A 182 -0.53 -11.64 -0.61
C ILE A 182 -1.44 -10.43 -0.94
N THR A 183 -1.01 -9.21 -0.58
CA THR A 183 -1.87 -8.03 -0.57
C THR A 183 -1.68 -7.10 -1.75
N ARG A 184 -0.45 -7.01 -2.31
CA ARG A 184 -0.05 -6.00 -3.29
C ARG A 184 0.46 -6.55 -4.62
N VAL A 185 0.63 -7.87 -4.75
CA VAL A 185 1.13 -8.51 -5.97
C VAL A 185 0.05 -9.37 -6.60
N SER A 186 -0.17 -9.20 -7.89
CA SER A 186 -0.98 -10.12 -8.69
C SER A 186 -0.07 -11.06 -9.48
N PHE A 187 -0.19 -12.36 -9.24
CA PHE A 187 0.48 -13.40 -10.02
C PHE A 187 -0.33 -13.85 -11.25
N LYS A 188 -1.54 -13.28 -11.44
CA LYS A 188 -2.43 -13.61 -12.57
C LYS A 188 -2.33 -12.61 -13.73
N LYS A 189 -1.66 -11.48 -13.51
CA LYS A 189 -1.46 -10.45 -14.53
C LYS A 189 -0.29 -10.78 -15.46
N GLY A 190 -0.14 -10.00 -16.54
CA GLY A 190 1.04 -10.02 -17.42
C GLY A 190 2.32 -9.54 -16.74
N CYS A 191 3.42 -9.50 -17.52
CA CYS A 191 4.74 -9.12 -17.01
C CYS A 191 4.79 -7.71 -16.44
N PHE A 192 5.51 -7.56 -15.34
CA PHE A 192 5.81 -6.26 -14.73
C PHE A 192 7.27 -6.23 -14.23
N LYS A 193 7.78 -5.04 -13.97
CA LYS A 193 9.16 -4.82 -13.52
C LYS A 193 9.48 -5.61 -12.24
N GLY A 194 10.52 -6.45 -12.29
CA GLY A 194 10.95 -7.31 -11.17
C GLY A 194 10.18 -8.62 -11.02
N GLN A 195 9.17 -8.88 -11.86
CA GLN A 195 8.29 -10.06 -11.75
C GLN A 195 9.06 -11.39 -11.76
N GLU A 196 10.12 -11.52 -12.56
CA GLU A 196 10.85 -12.79 -12.67
C GLU A 196 11.33 -13.29 -11.30
N ILE A 197 11.94 -12.40 -10.51
CA ILE A 197 12.44 -12.73 -9.18
C ILE A 197 11.29 -12.95 -8.19
N ILE A 198 10.26 -12.11 -8.26
CA ILE A 198 9.08 -12.20 -7.39
C ILE A 198 8.33 -13.51 -7.65
N ALA A 199 8.07 -13.87 -8.91
CA ALA A 199 7.41 -15.13 -9.27
C ALA A 199 8.27 -16.36 -8.92
N ARG A 200 9.60 -16.26 -9.10
CA ARG A 200 10.51 -17.34 -8.69
C ARG A 200 10.46 -17.57 -7.17
N MET A 201 10.34 -16.53 -6.37
CA MET A 201 10.16 -16.68 -4.92
C MET A 201 8.84 -17.33 -4.57
N GLU A 202 7.75 -16.97 -5.27
CA GLU A 202 6.42 -17.55 -5.05
C GLU A 202 6.37 -19.04 -5.35
N TYR A 203 6.85 -19.45 -6.52
CA TYR A 203 6.65 -20.81 -7.02
C TYR A 203 7.79 -21.79 -6.67
N LEU A 204 9.00 -21.29 -6.46
CA LEU A 204 10.20 -22.13 -6.29
C LEU A 204 10.97 -21.81 -5.01
N GLY A 205 10.65 -20.71 -4.34
CA GLY A 205 11.39 -20.22 -3.18
C GLY A 205 10.93 -20.88 -1.87
N LYS A 206 11.87 -20.94 -0.92
CA LYS A 206 11.54 -21.09 0.51
C LYS A 206 11.74 -19.76 1.18
N LEU A 207 10.68 -19.19 1.73
CA LEU A 207 10.73 -17.95 2.47
C LEU A 207 11.57 -18.17 3.75
N LYS A 208 12.70 -17.47 3.85
CA LYS A 208 13.58 -17.54 5.01
C LYS A 208 13.27 -16.49 6.06
N LYS A 209 12.73 -15.34 5.61
CA LYS A 209 12.33 -14.22 6.46
C LYS A 209 10.92 -13.80 6.11
N GLU A 210 10.15 -13.45 7.11
CA GLU A 210 8.81 -12.90 6.94
C GLU A 210 8.54 -11.78 7.92
N THR A 211 7.59 -10.90 7.60
CA THR A 211 7.13 -9.84 8.49
C THR A 211 5.83 -10.26 9.15
N ARG A 212 5.80 -10.15 10.48
CA ARG A 212 4.58 -10.32 11.29
C ARG A 212 4.35 -9.11 12.17
N LEU A 213 3.10 -8.86 12.52
CA LEU A 213 2.77 -7.90 13.56
C LEU A 213 3.06 -8.52 14.92
N ILE A 214 3.98 -7.90 15.67
CA ILE A 214 4.30 -8.33 17.04
C ILE A 214 3.79 -7.28 18.02
N VAL A 215 3.19 -7.78 19.10
CA VAL A 215 2.74 -6.98 20.25
C VAL A 215 3.70 -7.21 21.39
N TYR A 216 4.28 -6.14 21.92
CA TYR A 216 5.28 -6.24 22.98
C TYR A 216 5.15 -5.08 23.97
N LYS A 217 5.78 -5.20 25.15
CA LYS A 217 5.84 -4.14 26.16
C LYS A 217 7.22 -3.49 26.21
N ASN A 218 8.27 -4.29 26.06
CA ASN A 218 9.66 -3.84 26.17
C ASN A 218 10.38 -4.07 24.84
N LYS A 219 11.29 -3.20 24.47
CA LYS A 219 12.04 -3.27 23.21
C LYS A 219 12.93 -4.52 23.11
N GLU A 220 13.33 -5.07 24.24
CA GLU A 220 14.12 -6.30 24.34
C GLU A 220 13.40 -7.49 23.73
N GLU A 221 12.06 -7.55 23.85
CA GLU A 221 11.21 -8.61 23.30
C GLU A 221 11.26 -8.70 21.76
N VAL A 222 11.65 -7.64 21.10
CA VAL A 222 11.75 -7.55 19.63
C VAL A 222 13.17 -7.26 19.14
N SER A 223 14.18 -7.40 20.01
CA SER A 223 15.58 -7.05 19.70
C SER A 223 16.21 -7.89 18.59
N GLU A 224 15.72 -9.11 18.37
CA GLU A 224 16.18 -9.99 17.28
C GLU A 224 15.53 -9.69 15.91
N PHE A 225 14.50 -8.84 15.88
CA PHE A 225 13.74 -8.52 14.67
C PHE A 225 14.13 -7.17 14.11
N THR A 226 13.95 -7.02 12.79
CA THR A 226 14.02 -5.71 12.14
C THR A 226 12.62 -5.10 12.10
N ILE A 227 12.45 -3.93 12.71
CA ILE A 227 11.16 -3.22 12.68
C ILE A 227 10.99 -2.56 11.30
N ILE A 228 9.86 -2.82 10.65
CA ILE A 228 9.46 -2.27 9.37
C ILE A 228 8.43 -1.15 9.58
N GLY A 229 8.70 0.02 9.00
CA GLY A 229 7.84 1.18 9.12
C GLY A 229 7.79 1.74 10.55
N LYS A 230 6.65 2.31 10.92
CA LYS A 230 6.45 2.94 12.24
C LYS A 230 5.87 1.96 13.26
N THR A 231 6.30 2.10 14.50
CA THR A 231 5.69 1.43 15.67
C THR A 231 4.43 2.20 16.09
N TYR A 232 3.38 1.49 16.38
CA TYR A 232 2.17 2.02 17.00
C TYR A 232 2.16 1.70 18.48
N GLN A 233 1.74 2.67 19.33
CA GLN A 233 1.56 2.46 20.76
C GLN A 233 0.08 2.60 21.14
N TYR A 234 -0.42 1.62 21.85
CA TYR A 234 -1.77 1.65 22.43
C TYR A 234 -1.72 1.15 23.88
N LYS A 235 -2.15 2.01 24.80
CA LYS A 235 -2.00 1.78 26.25
C LYS A 235 -0.53 1.51 26.61
N ASP A 236 -0.27 0.38 27.28
CA ASP A 236 1.04 -0.08 27.72
C ASP A 236 1.75 -1.02 26.73
N LYS A 237 1.22 -1.16 25.50
CA LYS A 237 1.74 -2.07 24.48
C LYS A 237 2.19 -1.34 23.23
N PHE A 238 3.19 -1.91 22.59
CA PHE A 238 3.69 -1.50 21.28
C PHE A 238 3.32 -2.56 20.23
N PHE A 239 3.07 -2.10 19.01
CA PHE A 239 2.70 -2.90 17.86
C PHE A 239 3.63 -2.55 16.71
N SER A 240 4.43 -3.50 16.25
CA SER A 240 5.38 -3.30 15.16
C SER A 240 5.28 -4.40 14.12
N SER A 241 5.42 -4.03 12.86
CA SER A 241 5.72 -5.00 11.80
C SER A 241 7.18 -5.42 12.00
N CYS A 242 7.42 -6.66 12.35
CA CYS A 242 8.73 -7.19 12.67
C CYS A 242 9.14 -8.24 11.65
N LEU A 243 10.24 -7.97 10.95
CA LEU A 243 10.87 -8.90 10.01
C LEU A 243 11.87 -9.78 10.77
N GLY A 244 11.70 -11.06 10.70
CA GLY A 244 12.58 -12.06 11.31
C GLY A 244 12.67 -13.34 10.48
N ASN A 245 13.49 -14.29 10.93
CA ASN A 245 13.49 -15.62 10.36
C ASN A 245 12.13 -16.30 10.61
N THR A 246 11.64 -17.08 9.63
CA THR A 246 10.35 -17.75 9.77
C THR A 246 10.27 -18.63 11.01
N ASN A 247 11.39 -19.22 11.44
CA ASN A 247 11.47 -20.03 12.66
C ASN A 247 11.48 -19.23 13.97
N SER A 248 11.75 -17.92 13.91
CA SER A 248 11.75 -17.05 15.12
C SER A 248 10.34 -16.65 15.57
N PHE A 249 9.32 -16.99 14.80
CA PHE A 249 7.91 -16.69 15.09
C PHE A 249 7.12 -17.92 15.61
N LEU A 250 7.79 -19.02 15.88
CA LEU A 250 7.18 -20.29 16.36
C LEU A 250 7.01 -20.32 17.89
#